data_29ee6167f66bd1e88b875060b635ed98
#
_entry.id   29ee6167f66bd1e88b875060b635ed98
#
_cell.length_a   1.000
_cell.length_b   1.000
_cell.length_c   1.000
_cell.angle_alpha   90.00
_cell.angle_beta   90.00
_cell.angle_gamma   90.00
#
_symmetry.space_group_name_H-M   'P 1'
#
loop_
_entity.id
_entity.type
_entity.pdbx_description
1 polymer ?
#
loop_
_entity_poly.entity_id
_entity_poly.type
_entity_poly.pdbx_seq_one_letter_code
_entity_poly.pdbx_strand_id
1 'polypeptide(L)'
;RSSNADHRRQETSGRTRRSRRDDYVEDYEDDYNDRKRSGRRSGKREEIDTKADKRNRKGNKKVAKGGRKKKKSGLKRFLIAAALILVFLAAGLYVLIGKVYGEMNYEKIESVASSPMKEEGVTNILLIGNDSRENGEDGRSDAMILLSISNKTKKIYMTSLLRDMYVDIPGHKGNRLNAAYSYGGAELLMETIEQNFDIHISRYVLVNFEAFANLVDAVGGVDLELTSKEVEYVNGYLVEYNILLGRPEGTDYFEDTSGGMVHLNGPQALAYCRNRYIGTDFGRTERQRKVLAEVIHKLPQGMLTNPQELIDGLMPNLTTNLTQTECYRLSLMAPKAVTYDIIQNSIPLEGTYKDATIRKMAVLEVDFEANKKFLQENLYGDGDIISTSEASAE
;
A
#
# COMPACT_ATOMS: atom_id res chain seq x y z
N ARG A 1 -52.19 3.94 -39.26
CA ARG A 1 -53.29 4.45 -38.47
C ARG A 1 -52.73 4.77 -37.10
N SER A 2 -52.15 6.00 -36.89
CA SER A 2 -52.76 7.28 -36.45
C SER A 2 -53.50 7.08 -35.14
N SER A 3 -53.14 7.75 -34.06
CA SER A 3 -53.22 9.16 -33.75
C SER A 3 -52.59 9.48 -32.37
N ASN A 4 -51.76 10.42 -32.27
CA ASN A 4 -51.77 11.75 -31.67
C ASN A 4 -52.83 12.05 -30.61
N ALA A 5 -52.36 12.59 -29.44
CA ALA A 5 -52.91 13.76 -28.69
C ALA A 5 -51.94 14.03 -27.52
N ASP A 6 -51.18 14.99 -27.56
CA ASP A 6 -51.07 16.38 -27.08
C ASP A 6 -52.01 16.75 -25.91
N HIS A 7 -51.40 17.27 -24.80
CA HIS A 7 -51.87 18.36 -23.95
C HIS A 7 -50.84 18.68 -22.87
N ARG A 8 -50.01 19.73 -23.10
CA ARG A 8 -50.14 21.12 -22.59
C ARG A 8 -50.13 21.32 -21.07
N ARG A 9 -49.04 21.92 -20.66
CA ARG A 9 -48.82 23.09 -19.77
C ARG A 9 -49.80 23.35 -18.64
N GLN A 10 -49.23 23.56 -17.46
CA GLN A 10 -49.47 24.78 -16.68
C GLN A 10 -48.32 25.06 -15.70
N GLU A 11 -47.70 26.22 -15.88
CA GLU A 11 -46.89 26.95 -14.91
C GLU A 11 -47.79 27.48 -13.80
N THR A 12 -47.34 27.47 -12.54
CA THR A 12 -47.73 28.49 -11.57
C THR A 12 -46.55 28.81 -10.66
N SER A 13 -46.24 30.07 -10.73
CA SER A 13 -45.36 30.86 -9.88
C SER A 13 -45.91 31.01 -8.46
N GLY A 14 -45.04 31.12 -7.48
CA GLY A 14 -45.37 31.47 -6.11
C GLY A 14 -44.16 31.76 -5.25
N ARG A 15 -43.70 32.88 -5.30
CA ARG A 15 -43.06 33.93 -4.55
C ARG A 15 -43.09 33.80 -3.02
N THR A 16 -41.91 33.98 -2.45
CA THR A 16 -41.52 34.74 -1.24
C THR A 16 -42.05 34.36 0.12
N ARG A 17 -41.09 34.06 1.04
CA ARG A 17 -41.01 34.84 2.30
C ARG A 17 -39.60 34.67 2.93
N ARG A 18 -38.95 35.85 3.06
CA ARG A 18 -37.84 36.10 3.98
C ARG A 18 -38.36 36.02 5.41
N SER A 19 -37.56 35.43 6.29
CA SER A 19 -37.59 35.77 7.71
C SER A 19 -36.13 35.84 8.17
N ARG A 20 -35.81 37.08 8.60
CA ARG A 20 -34.64 37.47 9.35
C ARG A 20 -34.80 37.06 10.81
N ARG A 21 -33.69 36.89 11.45
CA ARG A 21 -33.33 37.17 12.85
C ARG A 21 -32.58 36.00 13.44
N ASP A 22 -31.58 36.12 14.27
CA ASP A 22 -30.79 37.25 14.79
C ASP A 22 -29.47 36.63 15.27
N ASP A 23 -28.41 37.39 15.14
CA ASP A 23 -27.23 37.53 15.89
C ASP A 23 -27.13 36.79 17.23
N TYR A 24 -26.04 36.10 17.48
CA TYR A 24 -25.30 36.17 18.71
C TYR A 24 -23.80 35.99 18.44
N VAL A 25 -23.13 37.11 18.50
CA VAL A 25 -21.69 37.25 18.68
C VAL A 25 -21.43 37.11 20.19
N GLU A 26 -20.51 36.26 20.60
CA GLU A 26 -19.79 36.43 21.85
C GLU A 26 -18.31 36.17 21.63
N ASP A 27 -17.61 37.29 21.59
CA ASP A 27 -16.18 37.45 21.87
C ASP A 27 -15.85 36.94 23.26
N TYR A 28 -14.79 36.21 23.42
CA TYR A 28 -13.98 36.21 24.62
C TYR A 28 -12.50 36.37 24.25
N GLU A 29 -12.08 37.62 24.10
CA GLU A 29 -10.75 38.06 24.50
C GLU A 29 -10.75 38.20 26.02
N ASP A 30 -9.67 37.75 26.65
CA ASP A 30 -9.06 38.32 27.87
C ASP A 30 -7.77 37.55 28.10
N ASP A 31 -6.64 38.13 27.82
CA ASP A 31 -5.92 39.17 28.54
C ASP A 31 -5.44 38.70 29.93
N TYR A 32 -4.17 38.35 30.02
CA TYR A 32 -3.43 38.41 31.25
C TYR A 32 -2.02 38.95 31.01
N ASN A 33 -2.02 40.27 30.98
CA ASN A 33 -0.82 41.09 31.18
C ASN A 33 -0.64 41.43 32.67
N ASP A 34 0.60 41.44 33.08
CA ASP A 34 1.18 42.37 34.03
C ASP A 34 0.86 42.25 35.51
N ARG A 35 1.87 41.93 36.31
CA ARG A 35 2.14 42.60 37.59
C ARG A 35 3.62 42.75 37.84
N LYS A 36 4.13 43.90 37.43
CA LYS A 36 5.21 44.64 38.13
C LYS A 36 4.65 45.34 39.36
N ARG A 37 5.51 45.49 40.35
CA ARG A 37 5.62 46.45 41.46
C ARG A 37 5.55 45.74 42.81
N SER A 38 6.32 46.04 43.76
CA SER A 38 7.20 47.11 44.18
C SER A 38 7.54 46.82 45.64
N GLY A 39 8.69 47.16 46.10
CA GLY A 39 9.07 47.08 47.53
C GLY A 39 10.39 47.76 47.77
N ARG A 40 10.34 49.10 47.88
CA ARG A 40 11.39 50.00 48.44
C ARG A 40 11.51 49.82 49.93
N ARG A 41 12.76 49.87 50.39
CA ARG A 41 13.21 50.75 51.54
C ARG A 41 14.63 50.31 51.91
N SER A 42 15.63 51.19 51.79
CA SER A 42 16.12 52.27 52.55
C SER A 42 16.97 51.82 53.78
N GLY A 43 18.20 52.16 53.78
CA GLY A 43 19.11 52.12 54.93
C GLY A 43 20.45 52.68 54.51
N LYS A 44 20.66 53.90 54.93
CA LYS A 44 21.74 54.87 54.79
C LYS A 44 22.90 54.54 55.73
N ARG A 45 24.07 55.14 55.40
CA ARG A 45 25.21 55.58 56.29
C ARG A 45 26.31 54.52 56.45
N GLU A 46 27.62 54.84 56.53
CA GLU A 46 28.34 56.13 56.51
C GLU A 46 29.79 55.80 56.13
N GLU A 47 30.42 56.84 55.57
CA GLU A 47 31.83 57.09 55.43
C GLU A 47 32.72 56.61 56.59
N ILE A 48 33.94 56.22 56.32
CA ILE A 48 35.14 56.80 56.89
C ILE A 48 36.36 56.50 56.00
N ASP A 49 37.02 57.58 55.67
CA ASP A 49 38.30 57.80 55.06
C ASP A 49 39.45 57.22 55.88
N THR A 50 40.49 56.69 55.26
CA THR A 50 41.88 56.97 55.64
C THR A 50 42.85 56.61 54.51
N LYS A 51 43.66 57.57 54.25
CA LYS A 51 44.78 57.69 53.33
C LYS A 51 45.99 56.83 53.71
N ALA A 52 46.80 56.67 52.70
CA ALA A 52 48.26 56.46 52.65
C ALA A 52 48.75 55.00 52.81
N ASP A 53 49.66 54.46 52.07
CA ASP A 53 50.89 55.03 51.55
C ASP A 53 51.52 54.10 50.45
N LYS A 54 52.27 54.72 49.65
CA LYS A 54 53.13 54.30 48.53
C LYS A 54 53.98 53.03 48.77
N ARG A 55 54.18 52.30 47.75
CA ARG A 55 55.44 52.09 46.94
C ARG A 55 55.63 50.72 46.38
N ASN A 56 55.69 50.69 45.07
CA ASN A 56 56.68 50.02 44.24
C ASN A 56 56.92 48.50 44.34
N ARG A 57 56.49 47.76 43.32
CA ARG A 57 57.45 46.92 42.57
C ARG A 57 56.83 46.41 41.27
N LYS A 58 57.54 46.69 40.19
CA LYS A 58 57.39 46.12 38.82
C LYS A 58 57.39 44.62 38.88
N GLY A 59 56.46 44.00 38.12
CA GLY A 59 56.46 42.60 37.81
C GLY A 59 55.51 42.30 36.63
N ASN A 60 56.00 42.57 35.44
CA ASN A 60 55.32 42.19 34.19
C ASN A 60 55.12 40.67 34.15
N LYS A 61 53.88 40.22 34.23
CA LYS A 61 53.47 38.94 33.62
C LYS A 61 52.19 39.14 32.88
N LYS A 62 52.30 39.43 31.58
CA LYS A 62 51.21 39.26 30.63
C LYS A 62 50.80 37.79 30.63
N VAL A 63 49.78 37.42 31.37
CA VAL A 63 49.07 36.17 31.18
C VAL A 63 48.18 36.36 29.95
N ALA A 64 48.66 35.84 28.84
CA ALA A 64 47.86 35.72 27.63
C ALA A 64 46.65 34.87 27.97
N LYS A 65 45.47 35.48 28.12
CA LYS A 65 44.19 34.79 28.05
C LYS A 65 44.04 34.23 26.63
N GLY A 66 44.54 33.02 26.42
CA GLY A 66 44.25 32.22 25.23
C GLY A 66 42.76 31.99 25.18
N GLY A 67 42.07 32.86 24.45
CA GLY A 67 40.68 32.70 24.14
C GLY A 67 40.51 31.41 23.31
N ARG A 68 40.06 30.31 23.92
CA ARG A 68 39.55 29.14 23.26
C ARG A 68 38.38 29.62 22.39
N LYS A 69 38.68 30.02 21.15
CA LYS A 69 37.67 30.22 20.13
C LYS A 69 36.88 28.92 19.95
N LYS A 70 35.63 28.97 20.38
CA LYS A 70 34.67 27.86 20.29
C LYS A 70 34.62 27.33 18.86
N LYS A 71 35.11 26.08 18.63
CA LYS A 71 34.96 25.31 17.40
C LYS A 71 33.50 24.92 17.10
N LYS A 72 32.50 25.74 17.51
CA LYS A 72 31.05 25.45 17.29
C LYS A 72 30.56 25.77 15.89
N SER A 73 31.34 26.48 15.05
CA SER A 73 30.85 26.86 13.70
C SER A 73 31.06 25.78 12.66
N GLY A 74 32.08 24.92 12.79
CA GLY A 74 32.37 23.85 11.84
C GLY A 74 31.32 22.73 11.86
N LEU A 75 30.92 22.29 13.07
CA LEU A 75 29.90 21.24 13.21
C LEU A 75 28.53 21.73 12.69
N LYS A 76 28.14 22.99 12.96
CA LYS A 76 26.90 23.55 12.40
C LYS A 76 26.93 23.60 10.87
N ARG A 77 28.05 24.04 10.28
CA ARG A 77 28.21 24.07 8.80
C ARG A 77 28.18 22.65 8.20
N PHE A 78 28.83 21.69 8.87
CA PHE A 78 28.77 20.27 8.46
C PHE A 78 27.35 19.73 8.52
N LEU A 79 26.60 19.96 9.63
CA LEU A 79 25.20 19.52 9.76
C LEU A 79 24.29 20.17 8.71
N ILE A 80 24.49 21.46 8.42
CA ILE A 80 23.74 22.15 7.36
C ILE A 80 24.07 21.56 5.99
N ALA A 81 25.35 21.33 5.68
CA ALA A 81 25.75 20.70 4.42
C ALA A 81 25.18 19.28 4.28
N ALA A 82 25.25 18.46 5.34
CA ALA A 82 24.66 17.13 5.37
C ALA A 82 23.13 17.18 5.17
N ALA A 83 22.44 18.11 5.83
CA ALA A 83 21.00 18.30 5.65
C ALA A 83 20.64 18.72 4.22
N LEU A 84 21.43 19.63 3.61
CA LEU A 84 21.25 20.01 2.21
C LEU A 84 21.45 18.83 1.26
N ILE A 85 22.49 18.01 1.47
CA ILE A 85 22.72 16.79 0.68
C ILE A 85 21.54 15.85 0.78
N LEU A 86 21.00 15.62 2.00
CA LEU A 86 19.82 14.78 2.20
C LEU A 86 18.59 15.34 1.48
N VAL A 87 18.38 16.66 1.49
CA VAL A 87 17.29 17.31 0.75
C VAL A 87 17.46 17.12 -0.76
N PHE A 88 18.69 17.28 -1.28
CA PHE A 88 18.96 17.04 -2.70
C PHE A 88 18.75 15.58 -3.10
N LEU A 89 19.17 14.63 -2.27
CA LEU A 89 18.94 13.20 -2.51
C LEU A 89 17.44 12.86 -2.48
N ALA A 90 16.70 13.40 -1.51
CA ALA A 90 15.25 13.22 -1.42
C ALA A 90 14.52 13.83 -2.63
N ALA A 91 14.92 15.03 -3.06
CA ALA A 91 14.37 15.68 -4.26
C ALA A 91 14.72 14.88 -5.54
N GLY A 92 15.96 14.39 -5.65
CA GLY A 92 16.39 13.53 -6.75
C GLY A 92 15.57 12.24 -6.84
N LEU A 93 15.35 11.59 -5.71
CA LEU A 93 14.51 10.39 -5.62
C LEU A 93 13.05 10.70 -6.02
N TYR A 94 12.49 11.83 -5.56
CA TYR A 94 11.14 12.24 -5.95
C TYR A 94 10.99 12.44 -7.46
N VAL A 95 11.98 13.08 -8.10
CA VAL A 95 12.01 13.27 -9.56
C VAL A 95 12.14 11.94 -10.30
N LEU A 96 13.01 11.05 -9.80
CA LEU A 96 13.16 9.70 -10.37
C LEU A 96 11.85 8.93 -10.32
N ILE A 97 11.20 8.91 -9.15
CA ILE A 97 9.88 8.28 -8.99
C ILE A 97 8.84 8.95 -9.89
N GLY A 98 8.90 10.26 -10.09
CA GLY A 98 8.01 10.96 -11.02
C GLY A 98 8.15 10.49 -12.46
N LYS A 99 9.37 10.17 -12.91
CA LYS A 99 9.59 9.57 -14.24
C LYS A 99 8.98 8.18 -14.34
N VAL A 100 9.27 7.31 -13.36
CA VAL A 100 8.72 5.95 -13.31
C VAL A 100 7.19 5.99 -13.23
N TYR A 101 6.65 6.88 -12.40
CA TYR A 101 5.22 7.09 -12.24
C TYR A 101 4.54 7.53 -13.54
N GLY A 102 5.23 8.32 -14.36
CA GLY A 102 4.71 8.78 -15.66
C GLY A 102 4.51 7.67 -16.68
N GLU A 103 5.12 6.50 -16.50
CA GLU A 103 4.93 5.32 -17.35
C GLU A 103 3.74 4.43 -16.90
N MET A 104 3.18 4.68 -15.71
CA MET A 104 2.02 3.92 -15.19
C MET A 104 0.70 4.52 -15.68
N ASN A 105 -0.33 3.68 -15.76
CA ASN A 105 -1.69 4.13 -16.00
C ASN A 105 -2.32 4.58 -14.68
N TYR A 106 -2.38 5.91 -14.47
CA TYR A 106 -3.03 6.48 -13.30
C TYR A 106 -4.53 6.65 -13.51
N GLU A 107 -5.32 6.03 -12.66
CA GLU A 107 -6.78 6.15 -12.66
C GLU A 107 -7.25 6.81 -11.36
N LYS A 108 -7.79 8.03 -11.47
CA LYS A 108 -8.32 8.74 -10.31
C LYS A 108 -9.70 8.20 -9.93
N ILE A 109 -9.84 7.71 -8.71
CA ILE A 109 -11.11 7.32 -8.13
C ILE A 109 -11.56 8.44 -7.18
N GLU A 110 -12.61 9.16 -7.56
CA GLU A 110 -13.05 10.36 -6.83
C GLU A 110 -13.59 10.03 -5.42
N SER A 111 -14.28 8.90 -5.24
CA SER A 111 -14.86 8.48 -3.96
C SER A 111 -13.79 8.27 -2.87
N VAL A 112 -12.60 7.81 -3.23
CA VAL A 112 -11.50 7.53 -2.30
C VAL A 112 -10.30 8.47 -2.46
N ALA A 113 -10.38 9.48 -3.35
CA ALA A 113 -9.25 10.36 -3.64
C ALA A 113 -8.75 11.14 -2.41
N SER A 114 -9.65 11.50 -1.49
CA SER A 114 -9.32 12.19 -0.23
C SER A 114 -9.10 11.24 0.95
N SER A 115 -9.38 9.94 0.78
CA SER A 115 -9.21 8.95 1.85
C SER A 115 -7.74 8.69 2.14
N PRO A 116 -7.34 8.57 3.41
CA PRO A 116 -5.97 8.27 3.76
C PRO A 116 -5.58 6.88 3.27
N MET A 117 -4.38 6.74 2.70
CA MET A 117 -3.83 5.44 2.33
C MET A 117 -3.55 4.56 3.57
N LYS A 118 -3.39 5.17 4.74
CA LYS A 118 -3.02 4.51 5.98
C LYS A 118 -4.03 4.80 7.06
N GLU A 119 -4.60 3.76 7.63
CA GLU A 119 -5.49 3.83 8.78
C GLU A 119 -4.94 2.99 9.95
N GLU A 120 -5.02 3.51 11.18
CA GLU A 120 -4.55 2.87 12.43
C GLU A 120 -3.13 2.27 12.37
N GLY A 121 -2.28 2.81 11.51
CA GLY A 121 -0.91 2.31 11.36
C GLY A 121 -0.71 1.28 10.27
N VAL A 122 -1.78 0.82 9.64
CA VAL A 122 -1.80 -0.17 8.55
C VAL A 122 -2.03 0.54 7.22
N THR A 123 -1.29 0.12 6.19
CA THR A 123 -1.47 0.55 4.81
C THR A 123 -2.04 -0.63 4.03
N ASN A 124 -3.27 -0.51 3.55
CA ASN A 124 -3.93 -1.52 2.74
C ASN A 124 -3.89 -1.14 1.27
N ILE A 125 -3.43 -2.06 0.42
CA ILE A 125 -3.40 -1.93 -1.04
C ILE A 125 -4.00 -3.20 -1.63
N LEU A 126 -5.05 -3.06 -2.44
CA LEU A 126 -5.65 -4.19 -3.13
C LEU A 126 -4.88 -4.48 -4.42
N LEU A 127 -4.24 -5.63 -4.48
CA LEU A 127 -3.60 -6.14 -5.70
C LEU A 127 -4.63 -6.93 -6.49
N ILE A 128 -4.86 -6.53 -7.74
CA ILE A 128 -5.85 -7.13 -8.64
C ILE A 128 -5.11 -7.73 -9.83
N GLY A 129 -5.24 -9.03 -10.02
CA GLY A 129 -4.79 -9.70 -11.24
C GLY A 129 -5.95 -9.84 -12.21
N ASN A 130 -5.81 -9.27 -13.40
CA ASN A 130 -6.80 -9.33 -14.46
C ASN A 130 -6.30 -10.24 -15.61
N ASP A 131 -7.21 -10.97 -16.22
CA ASP A 131 -6.95 -11.81 -17.39
C ASP A 131 -7.15 -11.08 -18.72
N SER A 132 -7.43 -9.77 -18.70
CA SER A 132 -7.52 -8.97 -19.92
C SER A 132 -6.15 -8.88 -20.61
N ARG A 133 -6.18 -8.95 -21.93
CA ARG A 133 -4.99 -8.84 -22.80
C ARG A 133 -4.71 -7.40 -23.22
N GLU A 134 -5.72 -6.54 -23.13
CA GLU A 134 -5.62 -5.11 -23.43
C GLU A 134 -6.12 -4.30 -22.23
N ASN A 135 -5.48 -3.16 -21.99
CA ASN A 135 -5.94 -2.20 -20.98
C ASN A 135 -7.31 -1.66 -21.39
N GLY A 136 -8.35 -2.01 -20.64
CA GLY A 136 -9.72 -1.53 -20.87
C GLY A 136 -10.74 -2.59 -21.32
N GLU A 137 -10.34 -3.86 -21.51
CA GLU A 137 -11.31 -4.93 -21.67
C GLU A 137 -11.95 -5.29 -20.30
N ASP A 138 -13.25 -5.67 -20.35
CA ASP A 138 -14.05 -6.15 -19.21
C ASP A 138 -13.56 -7.52 -18.71
N GLY A 139 -12.29 -7.59 -18.29
CA GLY A 139 -11.70 -8.77 -17.69
C GLY A 139 -12.30 -9.05 -16.31
N ARG A 140 -12.16 -10.29 -15.84
CA ARG A 140 -12.52 -10.65 -14.46
C ARG A 140 -11.30 -10.53 -13.57
N SER A 141 -11.50 -10.06 -12.34
CA SER A 141 -10.48 -10.17 -11.31
C SER A 141 -10.36 -11.62 -10.85
N ASP A 142 -9.42 -12.36 -11.43
CA ASP A 142 -9.19 -13.76 -11.09
C ASP A 142 -8.25 -13.94 -9.91
N ALA A 143 -7.47 -12.92 -9.57
CA ALA A 143 -6.65 -12.84 -8.37
C ALA A 143 -6.92 -11.53 -7.63
N MET A 144 -7.18 -11.60 -6.34
CA MET A 144 -7.39 -10.48 -5.45
C MET A 144 -6.59 -10.73 -4.17
N ILE A 145 -5.56 -9.93 -3.93
CA ILE A 145 -4.71 -10.04 -2.75
C ILE A 145 -4.70 -8.70 -2.04
N LEU A 146 -5.18 -8.69 -0.80
CA LEU A 146 -5.01 -7.55 0.08
C LEU A 146 -3.60 -7.57 0.65
N LEU A 147 -2.79 -6.59 0.25
CA LEU A 147 -1.47 -6.35 0.80
C LEU A 147 -1.59 -5.33 1.93
N SER A 148 -1.39 -5.78 3.17
CA SER A 148 -1.49 -4.94 4.36
C SER A 148 -0.14 -4.78 5.03
N ILE A 149 0.39 -3.57 5.08
CA ILE A 149 1.69 -3.26 5.67
C ILE A 149 1.47 -2.60 7.03
N SER A 150 1.73 -3.34 8.11
CA SER A 150 1.59 -2.84 9.48
C SER A 150 2.93 -2.36 10.04
N ASN A 151 3.03 -1.06 10.29
CA ASN A 151 4.18 -0.50 10.98
C ASN A 151 4.17 -0.76 12.50
N LYS A 152 3.01 -1.16 13.03
CA LYS A 152 2.81 -1.50 14.46
C LYS A 152 3.39 -2.88 14.75
N THR A 153 2.94 -3.88 14.01
CA THR A 153 3.36 -5.28 14.18
C THR A 153 4.65 -5.62 13.44
N LYS A 154 5.11 -4.74 12.52
CA LYS A 154 6.25 -4.97 11.61
C LYS A 154 6.05 -6.23 10.76
N LYS A 155 4.85 -6.39 10.23
CA LYS A 155 4.45 -7.49 9.37
C LYS A 155 3.85 -6.98 8.08
N ILE A 156 3.99 -7.78 7.03
CA ILE A 156 3.29 -7.65 5.77
C ILE A 156 2.33 -8.81 5.67
N TYR A 157 1.03 -8.53 5.65
CA TYR A 157 0.02 -9.55 5.45
C TYR A 157 -0.35 -9.59 3.98
N MET A 158 -0.29 -10.77 3.40
CA MET A 158 -0.80 -11.08 2.06
C MET A 158 -2.03 -11.96 2.20
N THR A 159 -3.21 -11.35 2.11
CA THR A 159 -4.49 -12.04 2.28
C THR A 159 -5.17 -12.21 0.93
N SER A 160 -5.24 -13.44 0.43
CA SER A 160 -6.01 -13.74 -0.79
C SER A 160 -7.50 -13.73 -0.47
N LEU A 161 -8.26 -13.00 -1.30
CA LEU A 161 -9.73 -12.99 -1.26
C LEU A 161 -10.26 -13.90 -2.36
N LEU A 162 -10.94 -14.99 -1.99
CA LEU A 162 -11.42 -15.94 -2.98
C LEU A 162 -12.56 -15.34 -3.81
N ARG A 163 -12.42 -15.45 -5.11
CA ARG A 163 -13.33 -14.85 -6.11
C ARG A 163 -14.77 -15.38 -6.04
N ASP A 164 -14.95 -16.63 -5.58
CA ASP A 164 -16.24 -17.33 -5.58
C ASP A 164 -17.04 -17.11 -4.28
N MET A 165 -16.54 -16.28 -3.33
CA MET A 165 -17.30 -15.86 -2.16
C MET A 165 -18.59 -15.12 -2.58
N TYR A 166 -19.74 -15.54 -2.03
CA TYR A 166 -21.00 -14.84 -2.23
C TYR A 166 -21.08 -13.65 -1.31
N VAL A 167 -21.08 -12.46 -1.88
CA VAL A 167 -20.99 -11.16 -1.17
C VAL A 167 -22.14 -10.25 -1.56
N ASP A 168 -22.46 -9.29 -0.70
CA ASP A 168 -23.34 -8.18 -1.02
C ASP A 168 -22.54 -7.12 -1.77
N ILE A 169 -23.01 -6.76 -2.98
CA ILE A 169 -22.35 -5.79 -3.85
C ILE A 169 -23.17 -4.49 -3.84
N PRO A 170 -22.58 -3.33 -3.45
CA PRO A 170 -23.28 -2.05 -3.42
C PRO A 170 -24.00 -1.73 -4.73
N GLY A 171 -25.27 -1.35 -4.65
CA GLY A 171 -26.08 -1.04 -5.83
C GLY A 171 -26.50 -2.23 -6.69
N HIS A 172 -26.06 -3.44 -6.37
CA HIS A 172 -26.34 -4.66 -7.11
C HIS A 172 -26.93 -5.76 -6.21
N LYS A 173 -27.41 -6.83 -6.87
CA LYS A 173 -27.80 -8.05 -6.13
C LYS A 173 -26.52 -8.79 -5.73
N GLY A 174 -26.55 -9.46 -4.56
CA GLY A 174 -25.46 -10.31 -4.13
C GLY A 174 -24.99 -11.28 -5.23
N ASN A 175 -23.68 -11.44 -5.37
CA ASN A 175 -23.01 -12.25 -6.38
C ASN A 175 -21.64 -12.72 -5.89
N ARG A 176 -20.88 -13.41 -6.73
CA ARG A 176 -19.48 -13.71 -6.45
C ARG A 176 -18.67 -12.41 -6.33
N LEU A 177 -17.66 -12.39 -5.48
CA LEU A 177 -16.81 -11.23 -5.26
C LEU A 177 -16.21 -10.67 -6.54
N ASN A 178 -15.72 -11.54 -7.46
CA ASN A 178 -15.12 -11.08 -8.71
C ASN A 178 -16.12 -10.41 -9.67
N ALA A 179 -17.43 -10.57 -9.47
CA ALA A 179 -18.44 -9.88 -10.24
C ALA A 179 -18.49 -8.37 -9.94
N ALA A 180 -18.09 -7.96 -8.73
CA ALA A 180 -18.00 -6.55 -8.37
C ALA A 180 -17.05 -5.80 -9.31
N TYR A 181 -15.89 -6.40 -9.62
CA TYR A 181 -14.96 -5.83 -10.59
C TYR A 181 -15.57 -5.68 -11.99
N SER A 182 -16.28 -6.69 -12.46
CA SER A 182 -16.97 -6.64 -13.78
C SER A 182 -18.11 -5.63 -13.84
N TYR A 183 -18.69 -5.25 -12.70
CA TYR A 183 -19.79 -4.29 -12.63
C TYR A 183 -19.35 -2.84 -12.50
N GLY A 184 -18.25 -2.57 -11.82
CA GLY A 184 -17.80 -1.21 -11.53
C GLY A 184 -16.30 -1.09 -11.27
N GLY A 185 -15.48 -1.97 -11.87
CA GLY A 185 -14.02 -1.87 -11.80
C GLY A 185 -13.45 -2.03 -10.39
N ALA A 186 -12.27 -1.46 -10.22
CA ALA A 186 -11.56 -1.50 -8.94
C ALA A 186 -12.29 -0.75 -7.82
N GLU A 187 -13.01 0.33 -8.16
CA GLU A 187 -13.78 1.14 -7.20
C GLU A 187 -14.85 0.30 -6.52
N LEU A 188 -15.75 -0.31 -7.29
CA LEU A 188 -16.82 -1.13 -6.73
C LEU A 188 -16.30 -2.39 -6.04
N LEU A 189 -15.19 -2.95 -6.52
CA LEU A 189 -14.56 -4.09 -5.85
C LEU A 189 -14.03 -3.69 -4.48
N MET A 190 -13.33 -2.57 -4.34
CA MET A 190 -12.86 -2.06 -3.04
C MET A 190 -14.02 -1.78 -2.09
N GLU A 191 -15.05 -1.06 -2.54
CA GLU A 191 -16.27 -0.78 -1.76
C GLU A 191 -16.96 -2.08 -1.30
N THR A 192 -17.06 -3.08 -2.20
CA THR A 192 -17.62 -4.39 -1.87
C THR A 192 -16.82 -5.09 -0.77
N ILE A 193 -15.48 -5.07 -0.84
CA ILE A 193 -14.63 -5.69 0.17
C ILE A 193 -14.75 -4.94 1.51
N GLU A 194 -14.70 -3.60 1.49
CA GLU A 194 -14.87 -2.78 2.69
C GLU A 194 -16.19 -3.07 3.40
N GLN A 195 -17.31 -3.09 2.65
CA GLN A 195 -18.63 -3.33 3.21
C GLN A 195 -18.78 -4.73 3.85
N ASN A 196 -18.22 -5.77 3.19
CA ASN A 196 -18.39 -7.14 3.67
C ASN A 196 -17.41 -7.55 4.76
N PHE A 197 -16.21 -6.92 4.81
CA PHE A 197 -15.14 -7.34 5.73
C PHE A 197 -14.75 -6.29 6.77
N ASP A 198 -15.36 -5.10 6.74
CA ASP A 198 -15.12 -4.01 7.70
C ASP A 198 -13.62 -3.63 7.79
N ILE A 199 -13.00 -3.44 6.65
CA ILE A 199 -11.59 -3.02 6.49
C ILE A 199 -11.51 -1.83 5.54
N HIS A 200 -10.60 -0.90 5.79
CA HIS A 200 -10.42 0.26 4.91
C HIS A 200 -9.43 -0.02 3.78
N ILE A 201 -9.87 0.18 2.53
CA ILE A 201 -9.04 0.03 1.31
C ILE A 201 -9.27 1.24 0.40
N SER A 202 -8.29 2.11 0.25
CA SER A 202 -8.42 3.29 -0.60
C SER A 202 -7.48 3.29 -1.81
N ARG A 203 -6.63 2.26 -1.93
CA ARG A 203 -5.65 2.14 -3.01
C ARG A 203 -5.62 0.75 -3.59
N TYR A 204 -5.40 0.70 -4.91
CA TYR A 204 -5.24 -0.56 -5.63
C TYR A 204 -4.08 -0.51 -6.61
N VAL A 205 -3.65 -1.69 -7.02
CA VAL A 205 -2.73 -1.93 -8.12
C VAL A 205 -3.31 -3.05 -8.97
N LEU A 206 -3.59 -2.75 -10.22
CA LEU A 206 -4.05 -3.70 -11.22
C LEU A 206 -2.88 -4.11 -12.10
N VAL A 207 -2.70 -5.42 -12.27
CA VAL A 207 -1.62 -6.02 -13.04
C VAL A 207 -2.21 -7.04 -14.00
N ASN A 208 -1.87 -6.95 -15.26
CA ASN A 208 -2.21 -7.99 -16.25
C ASN A 208 -1.17 -9.12 -16.25
N PHE A 209 -1.40 -10.17 -17.02
CA PHE A 209 -0.52 -11.33 -17.07
C PHE A 209 0.88 -11.03 -17.62
N GLU A 210 0.96 -10.14 -18.60
CA GLU A 210 2.23 -9.74 -19.20
C GLU A 210 3.08 -8.97 -18.18
N ALA A 211 2.49 -7.98 -17.51
CA ALA A 211 3.17 -7.24 -16.46
C ALA A 211 3.65 -8.15 -15.31
N PHE A 212 2.85 -9.16 -14.94
CA PHE A 212 3.25 -10.11 -13.91
C PHE A 212 4.46 -10.95 -14.35
N ALA A 213 4.46 -11.48 -15.57
CA ALA A 213 5.59 -12.23 -16.10
C ALA A 213 6.85 -11.36 -16.19
N ASN A 214 6.72 -10.15 -16.74
CA ASN A 214 7.82 -9.19 -16.84
C ASN A 214 8.38 -8.79 -15.47
N LEU A 215 7.53 -8.63 -14.45
CA LEU A 215 7.97 -8.38 -13.07
C LEU A 215 8.84 -9.51 -12.53
N VAL A 216 8.43 -10.77 -12.75
CA VAL A 216 9.20 -11.95 -12.33
C VAL A 216 10.54 -11.99 -13.03
N ASP A 217 10.58 -11.76 -14.35
CA ASP A 217 11.82 -11.73 -15.12
C ASP A 217 12.75 -10.59 -14.66
N ALA A 218 12.20 -9.40 -14.42
CA ALA A 218 12.97 -8.23 -14.01
C ALA A 218 13.61 -8.36 -12.60
N VAL A 219 13.03 -9.18 -11.71
CA VAL A 219 13.68 -9.51 -10.42
C VAL A 219 14.66 -10.69 -10.54
N GLY A 220 14.86 -11.23 -11.74
CA GLY A 220 15.76 -12.35 -12.01
C GLY A 220 15.13 -13.71 -11.74
N GLY A 221 13.81 -13.86 -11.93
CA GLY A 221 13.07 -15.09 -11.66
C GLY A 221 12.84 -15.37 -10.17
N VAL A 222 12.11 -16.44 -9.88
CA VAL A 222 11.79 -16.87 -8.51
C VAL A 222 12.17 -18.32 -8.28
N ASP A 223 12.63 -18.65 -7.06
CA ASP A 223 13.06 -20.01 -6.70
C ASP A 223 12.01 -20.62 -5.76
N LEU A 224 11.33 -21.69 -6.21
CA LEU A 224 10.25 -22.33 -5.47
C LEU A 224 10.40 -23.84 -5.46
N GLU A 225 9.95 -24.46 -4.38
CA GLU A 225 9.84 -25.91 -4.30
C GLU A 225 8.56 -26.36 -4.99
N LEU A 226 8.69 -27.12 -6.08
CA LEU A 226 7.59 -27.64 -6.88
C LEU A 226 7.60 -29.18 -6.83
N THR A 227 6.41 -29.76 -6.85
CA THR A 227 6.24 -31.19 -7.09
C THR A 227 6.43 -31.49 -8.57
N SER A 228 6.83 -32.73 -8.91
CA SER A 228 6.92 -33.20 -10.31
C SER A 228 5.65 -32.89 -11.10
N LYS A 229 4.49 -33.12 -10.51
CA LYS A 229 3.19 -32.84 -11.12
C LYS A 229 2.99 -31.35 -11.41
N GLU A 230 3.44 -30.43 -10.55
CA GLU A 230 3.35 -29.00 -10.80
C GLU A 230 4.26 -28.57 -11.96
N VAL A 231 5.47 -29.13 -12.05
CA VAL A 231 6.40 -28.87 -13.18
C VAL A 231 5.79 -29.36 -14.51
N GLU A 232 5.21 -30.56 -14.54
CA GLU A 232 4.50 -31.08 -15.73
C GLU A 232 3.36 -30.15 -16.16
N TYR A 233 2.58 -29.61 -15.21
CA TYR A 233 1.51 -28.66 -15.51
C TYR A 233 2.00 -27.32 -16.00
N VAL A 234 3.13 -26.83 -15.49
CA VAL A 234 3.77 -25.62 -16.02
C VAL A 234 4.10 -25.82 -17.49
N ASN A 235 4.75 -26.93 -17.85
CA ASN A 235 5.03 -27.26 -19.24
C ASN A 235 3.75 -27.38 -20.09
N GLY A 236 2.71 -28.04 -19.58
CA GLY A 236 1.43 -28.16 -20.27
C GLY A 236 0.76 -26.80 -20.52
N TYR A 237 0.81 -25.86 -19.56
CA TYR A 237 0.30 -24.52 -19.76
C TYR A 237 1.11 -23.72 -20.79
N LEU A 238 2.44 -23.86 -20.78
CA LEU A 238 3.33 -23.19 -21.71
C LEU A 238 3.10 -23.61 -23.18
N VAL A 239 2.56 -24.80 -23.44
CA VAL A 239 2.14 -25.21 -24.81
C VAL A 239 1.12 -24.18 -25.36
N GLU A 240 0.02 -23.96 -24.64
CA GLU A 240 -1.03 -23.02 -25.06
C GLU A 240 -0.51 -21.57 -25.10
N TYR A 241 0.30 -21.20 -24.10
CA TYR A 241 0.87 -19.86 -23.98
C TYR A 241 1.80 -19.54 -25.17
N ASN A 242 2.65 -20.49 -25.58
CA ASN A 242 3.55 -20.31 -26.71
C ASN A 242 2.78 -20.24 -28.03
N ILE A 243 1.77 -21.09 -28.23
CA ILE A 243 0.90 -21.03 -29.42
C ILE A 243 0.21 -19.66 -29.51
N LEU A 244 -0.33 -19.19 -28.41
CA LEU A 244 -1.04 -17.92 -28.35
C LEU A 244 -0.17 -16.71 -28.70
N LEU A 245 1.09 -16.72 -28.27
CA LEU A 245 2.06 -15.65 -28.50
C LEU A 245 2.91 -15.86 -29.77
N GLY A 246 2.63 -16.95 -30.56
CA GLY A 246 3.41 -17.28 -31.75
C GLY A 246 4.87 -17.61 -31.45
N ARG A 247 5.18 -18.10 -30.23
CA ARG A 247 6.53 -18.50 -29.80
C ARG A 247 6.82 -19.94 -30.27
N PRO A 248 8.09 -20.30 -30.49
CA PRO A 248 8.46 -21.67 -30.83
C PRO A 248 7.96 -22.67 -29.76
N GLU A 249 7.60 -23.89 -30.25
CA GLU A 249 7.29 -25.00 -29.35
C GLU A 249 8.49 -25.30 -28.44
N GLY A 250 8.21 -25.61 -27.16
CA GLY A 250 9.25 -25.91 -26.18
C GLY A 250 9.89 -24.69 -25.53
N THR A 251 9.50 -23.47 -25.93
CA THR A 251 10.03 -22.25 -25.28
C THR A 251 9.66 -22.26 -23.80
N ASP A 252 10.66 -22.05 -22.93
CA ASP A 252 10.55 -22.03 -21.48
C ASP A 252 10.10 -23.34 -20.82
N TYR A 253 10.13 -24.49 -21.53
CA TYR A 253 9.81 -25.76 -20.89
C TYR A 253 10.92 -26.21 -19.96
N PHE A 254 10.54 -26.83 -18.86
CA PHE A 254 11.47 -27.60 -18.04
C PHE A 254 11.83 -28.90 -18.73
N GLU A 255 13.12 -29.16 -18.87
CA GLU A 255 13.64 -30.44 -19.37
C GLU A 255 13.54 -31.54 -18.30
N ASP A 256 13.86 -31.17 -17.05
CA ASP A 256 13.71 -32.03 -15.88
C ASP A 256 12.39 -31.74 -15.17
N THR A 257 11.51 -32.73 -15.13
CA THR A 257 10.20 -32.65 -14.47
C THR A 257 10.13 -33.39 -13.14
N SER A 258 11.27 -33.74 -12.55
CA SER A 258 11.32 -34.47 -11.27
C SER A 258 10.82 -33.64 -10.08
N GLY A 259 10.78 -32.32 -10.22
CA GLY A 259 10.42 -31.39 -9.13
C GLY A 259 11.57 -31.07 -8.21
N GLY A 260 11.28 -30.52 -7.03
CA GLY A 260 12.27 -30.02 -6.08
C GLY A 260 12.37 -28.49 -6.13
N MET A 261 13.52 -27.94 -5.75
CA MET A 261 13.78 -26.50 -5.85
C MET A 261 14.02 -26.12 -7.30
N VAL A 262 13.11 -25.33 -7.87
CA VAL A 262 13.07 -24.98 -9.30
C VAL A 262 13.14 -23.46 -9.44
N HIS A 263 13.97 -23.01 -10.38
CA HIS A 263 14.00 -21.60 -10.79
C HIS A 263 12.96 -21.36 -11.90
N LEU A 264 12.06 -20.40 -11.67
CA LEU A 264 11.00 -20.04 -12.61
C LEU A 264 11.27 -18.66 -13.20
N ASN A 265 11.24 -18.56 -14.52
CA ASN A 265 11.13 -17.28 -15.22
C ASN A 265 9.68 -16.77 -15.23
N GLY A 266 9.44 -15.59 -15.83
CA GLY A 266 8.12 -14.97 -15.84
C GLY A 266 7.01 -15.84 -16.42
N PRO A 267 7.13 -16.39 -17.65
CA PRO A 267 6.17 -17.30 -18.23
C PRO A 267 5.90 -18.55 -17.40
N GLN A 268 6.95 -19.16 -16.80
CA GLN A 268 6.84 -20.33 -15.94
C GLN A 268 6.13 -20.00 -14.62
N ALA A 269 6.45 -18.87 -13.99
CA ALA A 269 5.78 -18.40 -12.78
C ALA A 269 4.31 -18.07 -13.04
N LEU A 270 4.00 -17.45 -14.18
CA LEU A 270 2.62 -17.21 -14.61
C LEU A 270 1.86 -18.53 -14.79
N ALA A 271 2.46 -19.52 -15.47
CA ALA A 271 1.89 -20.84 -15.66
C ALA A 271 1.60 -21.53 -14.31
N TYR A 272 2.54 -21.46 -13.37
CA TYR A 272 2.40 -21.97 -12.01
C TYR A 272 1.22 -21.32 -11.26
N CYS A 273 1.10 -19.99 -11.31
CA CYS A 273 0.01 -19.23 -10.69
C CYS A 273 -1.37 -19.50 -11.31
N ARG A 274 -1.43 -19.88 -12.60
CA ARG A 274 -2.69 -20.14 -13.31
C ARG A 274 -3.18 -21.57 -13.19
N ASN A 275 -2.38 -22.47 -12.65
CA ASN A 275 -2.72 -23.87 -12.52
C ASN A 275 -4.03 -24.06 -11.72
N ARG A 276 -5.06 -24.62 -12.39
CA ARG A 276 -6.39 -24.96 -11.83
C ARG A 276 -6.61 -26.47 -11.70
N TYR A 277 -5.67 -27.28 -12.20
CA TYR A 277 -5.82 -28.73 -12.25
C TYR A 277 -5.23 -29.45 -11.03
N ILE A 278 -4.41 -28.76 -10.24
CA ILE A 278 -3.85 -29.31 -9.00
C ILE A 278 -4.47 -28.58 -7.82
N GLY A 279 -5.26 -29.31 -7.02
CA GLY A 279 -5.90 -28.78 -5.82
C GLY A 279 -7.14 -27.93 -6.09
N THR A 280 -7.47 -27.11 -5.14
CA THR A 280 -8.64 -26.22 -5.12
C THR A 280 -8.26 -24.79 -5.53
N ASP A 281 -9.26 -23.88 -5.58
CA ASP A 281 -9.00 -22.43 -5.71
C ASP A 281 -8.12 -21.89 -4.59
N PHE A 282 -8.18 -22.46 -3.37
CA PHE A 282 -7.26 -22.13 -2.28
C PHE A 282 -5.79 -22.43 -2.63
N GLY A 283 -5.53 -23.62 -3.19
CA GLY A 283 -4.19 -23.99 -3.66
C GLY A 283 -3.67 -23.07 -4.77
N ARG A 284 -4.56 -22.60 -5.67
CA ARG A 284 -4.19 -21.62 -6.68
C ARG A 284 -3.78 -20.28 -6.04
N THR A 285 -4.57 -19.76 -5.12
CA THR A 285 -4.25 -18.50 -4.44
C THR A 285 -3.00 -18.63 -3.56
N GLU A 286 -2.72 -19.79 -2.99
CA GLU A 286 -1.47 -20.06 -2.28
C GLU A 286 -0.27 -19.97 -3.21
N ARG A 287 -0.33 -20.60 -4.40
CA ARG A 287 0.74 -20.49 -5.41
C ARG A 287 1.01 -19.04 -5.81
N GLN A 288 -0.05 -18.25 -6.01
CA GLN A 288 0.07 -16.82 -6.31
C GLN A 288 0.79 -16.06 -5.19
N ARG A 289 0.47 -16.35 -3.92
CA ARG A 289 1.15 -15.72 -2.78
C ARG A 289 2.60 -16.17 -2.65
N LYS A 290 2.91 -17.44 -2.90
CA LYS A 290 4.31 -17.94 -2.88
C LYS A 290 5.17 -17.19 -3.89
N VAL A 291 4.72 -17.07 -5.14
CA VAL A 291 5.43 -16.29 -6.16
C VAL A 291 5.57 -14.82 -5.75
N LEU A 292 4.49 -14.19 -5.28
CA LEU A 292 4.51 -12.79 -4.88
C LEU A 292 5.46 -12.54 -3.70
N ALA A 293 5.53 -13.47 -2.73
CA ALA A 293 6.46 -13.37 -1.61
C ALA A 293 7.92 -13.37 -2.07
N GLU A 294 8.27 -14.28 -2.99
CA GLU A 294 9.61 -14.34 -3.56
C GLU A 294 9.95 -13.09 -4.40
N VAL A 295 8.99 -12.59 -5.16
CA VAL A 295 9.14 -11.32 -5.88
C VAL A 295 9.41 -10.17 -4.89
N ILE A 296 8.66 -10.06 -3.80
CA ILE A 296 8.88 -9.03 -2.77
C ILE A 296 10.27 -9.15 -2.16
N HIS A 297 10.75 -10.36 -1.89
CA HIS A 297 12.10 -10.58 -1.35
C HIS A 297 13.19 -10.17 -2.36
N LYS A 298 13.02 -10.49 -3.64
CA LYS A 298 13.99 -10.21 -4.71
C LYS A 298 13.90 -8.78 -5.26
N LEU A 299 12.79 -8.07 -5.05
CA LEU A 299 12.54 -6.75 -5.62
C LEU A 299 13.64 -5.71 -5.32
N PRO A 300 14.19 -5.59 -4.08
CA PRO A 300 15.27 -4.65 -3.81
C PRO A 300 16.53 -4.93 -4.64
N GLN A 301 16.85 -6.19 -4.88
CA GLN A 301 17.97 -6.58 -5.74
C GLN A 301 17.66 -6.29 -7.21
N GLY A 302 16.46 -6.65 -7.70
CA GLY A 302 16.02 -6.36 -9.06
C GLY A 302 16.05 -4.86 -9.37
N MET A 303 15.63 -4.02 -8.45
CA MET A 303 15.72 -2.55 -8.59
C MET A 303 17.15 -2.04 -8.72
N LEU A 304 18.15 -2.75 -8.21
CA LEU A 304 19.57 -2.38 -8.33
C LEU A 304 20.22 -2.97 -9.59
N THR A 305 19.85 -4.18 -9.98
CA THR A 305 20.49 -4.91 -11.09
C THR A 305 19.82 -4.62 -12.44
N ASN A 306 18.48 -4.57 -12.47
CA ASN A 306 17.68 -4.46 -13.68
C ASN A 306 16.60 -3.36 -13.60
N PRO A 307 16.94 -2.12 -13.19
CA PRO A 307 15.93 -1.08 -12.98
C PRO A 307 15.17 -0.74 -14.27
N GLN A 308 15.81 -0.82 -15.42
CA GLN A 308 15.17 -0.50 -16.69
C GLN A 308 14.16 -1.56 -17.11
N GLU A 309 14.45 -2.83 -16.92
CA GLU A 309 13.52 -3.93 -17.20
C GLU A 309 12.27 -3.85 -16.31
N LEU A 310 12.45 -3.46 -15.02
CA LEU A 310 11.32 -3.21 -14.11
C LEU A 310 10.44 -2.05 -14.60
N ILE A 311 11.05 -0.97 -15.09
CA ILE A 311 10.31 0.18 -15.57
C ILE A 311 9.59 -0.16 -16.88
N ASP A 312 10.30 -0.66 -17.88
CA ASP A 312 9.76 -0.86 -19.22
C ASP A 312 8.79 -2.05 -19.29
N GLY A 313 9.04 -3.10 -18.51
CA GLY A 313 8.24 -4.32 -18.52
C GLY A 313 6.98 -4.26 -17.63
N LEU A 314 7.06 -3.59 -16.48
CA LEU A 314 5.97 -3.55 -15.51
C LEU A 314 5.11 -2.29 -15.63
N MET A 315 5.73 -1.09 -15.68
CA MET A 315 5.01 0.16 -15.47
C MET A 315 3.92 0.44 -16.52
N PRO A 316 4.13 0.23 -17.84
CA PRO A 316 3.09 0.50 -18.85
C PRO A 316 1.84 -0.37 -18.69
N ASN A 317 2.00 -1.54 -18.08
CA ASN A 317 0.95 -2.53 -17.87
C ASN A 317 0.36 -2.53 -16.44
N LEU A 318 0.72 -1.50 -15.65
CA LEU A 318 0.26 -1.32 -14.29
C LEU A 318 -0.74 -0.17 -14.24
N THR A 319 -1.94 -0.43 -13.72
CA THR A 319 -2.95 0.61 -13.48
C THR A 319 -3.15 0.79 -11.96
N THR A 320 -3.21 2.03 -11.50
CA THR A 320 -3.33 2.32 -10.07
C THR A 320 -3.96 3.69 -9.79
N ASN A 321 -4.58 3.85 -8.62
CA ASN A 321 -4.98 5.15 -8.09
C ASN A 321 -3.98 5.70 -7.05
N LEU A 322 -2.82 5.07 -6.88
CA LEU A 322 -1.73 5.62 -6.07
C LEU A 322 -1.20 6.91 -6.70
N THR A 323 -1.11 7.97 -5.94
CA THR A 323 -0.49 9.21 -6.39
C THR A 323 1.04 9.13 -6.38
N GLN A 324 1.72 9.96 -7.18
CA GLN A 324 3.19 10.04 -7.16
C GLN A 324 3.76 10.24 -5.75
N THR A 325 3.09 11.06 -4.93
CA THR A 325 3.51 11.32 -3.54
C THR A 325 3.39 10.06 -2.67
N GLU A 326 2.37 9.25 -2.88
CA GLU A 326 2.19 7.98 -2.18
C GLU A 326 3.21 6.94 -2.62
N CYS A 327 3.48 6.82 -3.92
CA CYS A 327 4.57 5.99 -4.44
C CYS A 327 5.93 6.39 -3.84
N TYR A 328 6.19 7.70 -3.73
CA TYR A 328 7.39 8.21 -3.06
C TYR A 328 7.45 7.82 -1.58
N ARG A 329 6.33 7.94 -0.85
CA ARG A 329 6.26 7.52 0.56
C ARG A 329 6.48 6.02 0.73
N LEU A 330 5.89 5.20 -0.14
CA LEU A 330 6.10 3.75 -0.17
C LEU A 330 7.57 3.41 -0.44
N SER A 331 8.22 4.08 -1.38
CA SER A 331 9.65 3.86 -1.67
C SER A 331 10.56 4.20 -0.50
N LEU A 332 10.23 5.24 0.27
CA LEU A 332 10.96 5.56 1.51
C LEU A 332 10.73 4.53 2.62
N MET A 333 9.59 3.85 2.62
CA MET A 333 9.26 2.81 3.58
C MET A 333 9.84 1.44 3.19
N ALA A 334 10.05 1.20 1.89
CA ALA A 334 10.48 -0.09 1.36
C ALA A 334 11.74 -0.67 2.05
N PRO A 335 12.84 0.09 2.29
CA PRO A 335 14.03 -0.46 2.96
C PRO A 335 13.76 -1.00 4.37
N LYS A 336 12.71 -0.48 5.03
CA LYS A 336 12.27 -0.97 6.33
C LYS A 336 11.29 -2.14 6.17
N ALA A 337 10.38 -2.03 5.22
CA ALA A 337 9.35 -3.05 4.98
C ALA A 337 9.94 -4.41 4.55
N VAL A 338 11.09 -4.44 3.85
CA VAL A 338 11.77 -5.70 3.48
C VAL A 338 12.32 -6.48 4.69
N THR A 339 12.38 -5.85 5.87
CA THR A 339 12.75 -6.53 7.13
C THR A 339 11.55 -7.06 7.90
N TYR A 340 10.34 -6.87 7.38
CA TYR A 340 9.12 -7.33 8.04
C TYR A 340 8.82 -8.78 7.68
N ASP A 341 8.25 -9.51 8.63
CA ASP A 341 7.78 -10.87 8.39
C ASP A 341 6.58 -10.85 7.43
N ILE A 342 6.59 -11.75 6.45
CA ILE A 342 5.49 -11.91 5.50
C ILE A 342 4.56 -13.01 6.02
N ILE A 343 3.31 -12.63 6.30
CA ILE A 343 2.24 -13.53 6.76
C ILE A 343 1.25 -13.75 5.62
N GLN A 344 1.00 -15.01 5.29
CA GLN A 344 0.13 -15.38 4.17
C GLN A 344 -1.17 -16.00 4.67
N ASN A 345 -2.29 -15.48 4.19
CA ASN A 345 -3.63 -15.91 4.57
C ASN A 345 -4.56 -16.02 3.36
N SER A 346 -5.69 -16.68 3.54
CA SER A 346 -6.80 -16.69 2.58
C SER A 346 -8.11 -16.40 3.30
N ILE A 347 -8.97 -15.64 2.68
CA ILE A 347 -10.36 -15.43 3.08
C ILE A 347 -11.25 -16.05 1.99
N PRO A 348 -12.23 -16.92 2.38
CA PRO A 348 -12.61 -17.27 3.75
C PRO A 348 -11.61 -18.22 4.41
N LEU A 349 -11.54 -18.17 5.75
CA LEU A 349 -10.75 -19.11 6.54
C LEU A 349 -11.35 -20.53 6.46
N GLU A 350 -10.49 -21.53 6.62
CA GLU A 350 -10.94 -22.91 6.70
C GLU A 350 -11.97 -23.09 7.84
N GLY A 351 -13.07 -23.82 7.54
CA GLY A 351 -14.18 -24.00 8.48
C GLY A 351 -15.15 -22.81 8.61
N THR A 352 -14.89 -21.67 7.95
CA THR A 352 -15.79 -20.49 7.98
C THR A 352 -16.60 -20.31 6.70
N TYR A 353 -16.67 -21.31 5.87
CA TYR A 353 -17.45 -21.30 4.62
C TYR A 353 -18.03 -22.67 4.33
N LYS A 354 -19.01 -22.70 3.45
CA LYS A 354 -19.56 -23.92 2.86
C LYS A 354 -19.85 -23.73 1.37
N ASP A 355 -19.72 -24.80 0.59
CA ASP A 355 -20.14 -24.79 -0.79
C ASP A 355 -21.66 -24.65 -0.88
N ALA A 356 -22.14 -23.74 -1.71
CA ALA A 356 -23.55 -23.48 -1.92
C ALA A 356 -23.86 -23.26 -3.40
N THR A 357 -25.13 -23.42 -3.75
CA THR A 357 -25.64 -23.03 -5.07
C THR A 357 -26.69 -21.95 -4.89
N ILE A 358 -26.32 -20.70 -5.21
CA ILE A 358 -27.21 -19.55 -5.13
C ILE A 358 -27.49 -19.06 -6.55
N ARG A 359 -28.76 -18.93 -6.94
CA ARG A 359 -29.18 -18.51 -8.29
C ARG A 359 -28.49 -19.27 -9.42
N LYS A 360 -28.34 -20.59 -9.27
CA LYS A 360 -27.64 -21.51 -10.19
C LYS A 360 -26.12 -21.26 -10.31
N MET A 361 -25.53 -20.47 -9.44
CA MET A 361 -24.09 -20.26 -9.36
C MET A 361 -23.51 -21.09 -8.22
N ALA A 362 -22.46 -21.84 -8.47
CA ALA A 362 -21.66 -22.42 -7.40
C ALA A 362 -20.88 -21.29 -6.72
N VAL A 363 -21.00 -21.18 -5.41
CA VAL A 363 -20.43 -20.10 -4.60
C VAL A 363 -19.96 -20.63 -3.26
N LEU A 364 -19.14 -19.84 -2.56
CA LEU A 364 -18.79 -20.04 -1.17
C LEU A 364 -19.69 -19.14 -0.32
N GLU A 365 -20.55 -19.75 0.52
CA GLU A 365 -21.32 -19.03 1.53
C GLU A 365 -20.46 -18.87 2.77
N VAL A 366 -20.14 -17.61 3.13
CA VAL A 366 -19.07 -17.25 4.08
C VAL A 366 -19.67 -16.80 5.42
N ASP A 367 -19.06 -17.22 6.51
CA ASP A 367 -19.24 -16.61 7.84
C ASP A 367 -18.42 -15.31 7.91
N PHE A 368 -19.06 -14.20 7.60
CA PHE A 368 -18.40 -12.89 7.58
C PHE A 368 -17.92 -12.46 8.97
N GLU A 369 -18.63 -12.78 10.04
CA GLU A 369 -18.25 -12.35 11.39
C GLU A 369 -16.94 -12.98 11.84
N ALA A 370 -16.76 -14.27 11.58
CA ALA A 370 -15.50 -14.95 11.87
C ALA A 370 -14.33 -14.37 11.06
N ASN A 371 -14.56 -14.09 9.77
CA ASN A 371 -13.53 -13.55 8.89
C ASN A 371 -13.21 -12.08 9.17
N LYS A 372 -14.18 -11.24 9.50
CA LYS A 372 -13.98 -9.86 9.99
C LYS A 372 -13.12 -9.85 11.25
N LYS A 373 -13.50 -10.66 12.24
CA LYS A 373 -12.76 -10.78 13.50
C LYS A 373 -11.29 -11.13 13.25
N PHE A 374 -11.04 -12.12 12.42
CA PHE A 374 -9.67 -12.51 12.03
C PHE A 374 -8.89 -11.36 11.40
N LEU A 375 -9.48 -10.64 10.44
CA LEU A 375 -8.82 -9.52 9.79
C LEU A 375 -8.52 -8.39 10.78
N GLN A 376 -9.49 -8.02 11.63
CA GLN A 376 -9.32 -6.98 12.64
C GLN A 376 -8.20 -7.33 13.65
N GLU A 377 -8.19 -8.54 14.17
CA GLU A 377 -7.18 -9.00 15.13
C GLU A 377 -5.78 -9.05 14.51
N ASN A 378 -5.65 -9.52 13.27
CA ASN A 378 -4.34 -9.63 12.61
C ASN A 378 -3.82 -8.29 12.08
N LEU A 379 -4.65 -7.47 11.47
CA LEU A 379 -4.21 -6.23 10.83
C LEU A 379 -4.04 -5.10 11.84
N TYR A 380 -4.97 -4.96 12.79
CA TYR A 380 -5.05 -3.81 13.70
C TYR A 380 -4.79 -4.17 15.17
N GLY A 381 -4.82 -5.46 15.51
CA GLY A 381 -4.56 -5.97 16.87
C GLY A 381 -3.12 -5.77 17.34
N ASP A 382 -2.84 -6.16 18.59
CA ASP A 382 -1.53 -5.98 19.21
C ASP A 382 -0.48 -7.06 18.84
N GLY A 383 -0.82 -7.96 17.91
CA GLY A 383 0.14 -8.83 17.25
C GLY A 383 0.28 -10.27 17.77
N ASP A 384 -0.64 -10.74 18.63
CA ASP A 384 -0.73 -12.15 18.95
C ASP A 384 -1.43 -12.90 17.80
N ILE A 385 -0.64 -13.60 16.99
CA ILE A 385 -1.09 -14.21 15.74
C ILE A 385 -1.63 -15.60 16.02
N ILE A 386 -2.82 -15.86 15.56
CA ILE A 386 -3.27 -17.22 15.25
C ILE A 386 -2.82 -17.49 13.80
N SER A 387 -1.69 -18.16 13.61
CA SER A 387 -1.30 -18.64 12.28
C SER A 387 -2.22 -19.81 11.91
N THR A 388 -2.82 -19.76 10.74
CA THR A 388 -3.67 -20.84 10.20
C THR A 388 -2.89 -22.14 9.93
N SER A 389 -1.57 -22.15 10.07
CA SER A 389 -0.72 -23.33 9.91
C SER A 389 -0.75 -24.29 11.11
N GLU A 390 -1.29 -23.89 12.26
CA GLU A 390 -1.39 -24.75 13.44
C GLU A 390 -2.75 -25.44 13.60
N ALA A 391 -3.78 -25.01 12.86
CA ALA A 391 -5.11 -25.61 12.91
C ALA A 391 -5.27 -26.92 12.11
N SER A 392 -4.24 -27.33 11.36
CA SER A 392 -4.25 -28.58 10.55
C SER A 392 -3.44 -29.73 11.17
N ALA A 393 -3.05 -29.62 12.45
CA ALA A 393 -2.25 -30.63 13.15
C ALA A 393 -2.92 -31.21 14.41
N GLU A 394 -4.27 -31.08 14.57
CA GLU A 394 -5.05 -31.86 15.57
C GLU A 394 -6.09 -32.75 14.90
#